data_f29ecb13c46a22f57eb5fb13309b3b7a
#
_entry.id   f29ecb13c46a22f57eb5fb13309b3b7a
#
_cell.length_a   1.000
_cell.length_b   1.000
_cell.length_c   1.000
_cell.angle_alpha   90.00
_cell.angle_beta   90.00
_cell.angle_gamma   90.00
#
_symmetry.space_group_name_H-M   'P 1'
#
loop_
_entity.id
_entity.type
_entity.pdbx_description
1 polymer ?
#
loop_
_entity_poly.entity_id
_entity_poly.type
_entity_poly.pdbx_seq_one_letter_code
_entity_poly.pdbx_strand_id
1 'polypeptide(L)'
;SLLDTFLNLYNVPESKLLDLEDPVSMATYFAMEIKHGMQRIGYSMDWRREFTTVDPIYSKFIEWQFAKLRQKGFITQGSHPVGWCPSCGNPVGQHDTVGDKEPEIEEFTVIKIRHDDLIFPAGTLRPETVYGITNMWINPDAVYVEANVDGERWVISAEAANKFQLLGRAIEIIDEYMGSKFIGLTLTNPVTGAEFPILPASFVDPQAVTGVVMSVPA
;
A
#
# COMPACT_ATOMS: atom_id res chain seq x y z
N SER A 1 -11.49 23.16 -2.72
CA SER A 1 -10.42 22.99 -3.73
C SER A 1 -9.18 23.78 -3.33
N LEU A 2 -8.00 23.45 -3.88
CA LEU A 2 -6.75 24.21 -3.62
C LEU A 2 -6.90 25.69 -3.98
N LEU A 3 -7.60 25.98 -5.07
CA LEU A 3 -7.94 27.33 -5.50
C LEU A 3 -8.76 28.09 -4.45
N ASP A 4 -9.73 27.44 -3.86
CA ASP A 4 -10.56 28.01 -2.79
C ASP A 4 -9.72 28.32 -1.53
N THR A 5 -8.77 27.47 -1.20
CA THR A 5 -7.82 27.70 -0.09
C THR A 5 -6.95 28.94 -0.36
N PHE A 6 -6.42 29.09 -1.56
CA PHE A 6 -5.61 30.26 -1.90
C PHE A 6 -6.40 31.56 -1.86
N LEU A 7 -7.62 31.56 -2.43
CA LEU A 7 -8.46 32.75 -2.50
C LEU A 7 -9.04 33.13 -1.14
N ASN A 8 -9.67 32.18 -0.46
CA ASN A 8 -10.52 32.47 0.70
C ASN A 8 -9.79 32.33 2.04
N LEU A 9 -8.82 31.43 2.15
CA LEU A 9 -8.07 31.25 3.40
C LEU A 9 -6.80 32.12 3.41
N TYR A 10 -6.04 32.10 2.33
CA TYR A 10 -4.76 32.82 2.26
C TYR A 10 -4.88 34.21 1.60
N ASN A 11 -6.06 34.58 1.12
CA ASN A 11 -6.35 35.87 0.46
C ASN A 11 -5.35 36.21 -0.66
N VAL A 12 -4.95 35.21 -1.45
CA VAL A 12 -4.08 35.41 -2.61
C VAL A 12 -4.86 36.17 -3.67
N PRO A 13 -4.35 37.29 -4.21
CA PRO A 13 -5.02 38.00 -5.29
C PRO A 13 -5.20 37.10 -6.52
N GLU A 14 -6.39 37.16 -7.18
CA GLU A 14 -6.67 36.36 -8.38
C GLU A 14 -5.61 36.53 -9.46
N SER A 15 -5.08 37.77 -9.63
CA SER A 15 -4.02 38.08 -10.58
C SER A 15 -2.71 37.33 -10.35
N LYS A 16 -2.52 36.70 -9.17
CA LYS A 16 -1.32 35.95 -8.80
C LYS A 16 -1.50 34.43 -8.91
N LEU A 17 -2.72 33.95 -9.06
CA LEU A 17 -2.99 32.51 -9.02
C LEU A 17 -2.26 31.74 -10.13
N LEU A 18 -2.17 32.29 -11.34
CA LEU A 18 -1.45 31.64 -12.44
C LEU A 18 0.06 31.59 -12.21
N ASP A 19 0.62 32.61 -11.54
CA ASP A 19 2.05 32.61 -11.18
C ASP A 19 2.37 31.48 -10.17
N LEU A 20 1.39 31.04 -9.36
CA LEU A 20 1.57 30.01 -8.35
C LEU A 20 1.50 28.57 -8.90
N GLU A 21 1.28 28.37 -10.19
CA GLU A 21 1.46 27.06 -10.84
C GLU A 21 2.93 26.66 -10.90
N ASP A 22 3.84 27.65 -10.95
CA ASP A 22 5.28 27.40 -10.85
C ASP A 22 5.71 27.22 -9.39
N PRO A 23 6.33 26.09 -9.01
CA PRO A 23 6.75 25.82 -7.64
C PRO A 23 7.71 26.85 -7.04
N VAL A 24 8.59 27.45 -7.85
CA VAL A 24 9.53 28.47 -7.39
C VAL A 24 8.79 29.77 -7.08
N SER A 25 7.88 30.18 -7.95
CA SER A 25 7.02 31.35 -7.76
C SER A 25 6.14 31.20 -6.53
N MET A 26 5.55 30.02 -6.32
CA MET A 26 4.75 29.70 -5.15
C MET A 26 5.58 29.79 -3.87
N ALA A 27 6.74 29.13 -3.83
CA ALA A 27 7.63 29.15 -2.65
C ALA A 27 8.07 30.57 -2.32
N THR A 28 8.42 31.37 -3.33
CA THR A 28 8.86 32.77 -3.17
C THR A 28 7.74 33.64 -2.61
N TYR A 29 6.52 33.51 -3.18
CA TYR A 29 5.36 34.28 -2.72
C TYR A 29 5.08 34.04 -1.23
N PHE A 30 4.91 32.79 -0.85
CA PHE A 30 4.59 32.44 0.55
C PHE A 30 5.76 32.71 1.50
N ALA A 31 7.01 32.55 1.08
CA ALA A 31 8.16 32.94 1.88
C ALA A 31 8.16 34.43 2.24
N MET A 32 7.78 35.29 1.30
CA MET A 32 7.63 36.73 1.53
C MET A 32 6.48 37.04 2.51
N GLU A 33 5.33 36.39 2.36
CA GLU A 33 4.18 36.57 3.24
C GLU A 33 4.53 36.11 4.69
N ILE A 34 5.18 34.96 4.84
CA ILE A 34 5.65 34.45 6.14
C ILE A 34 6.65 35.44 6.76
N LYS A 35 7.63 35.93 5.99
CA LYS A 35 8.62 36.89 6.45
C LYS A 35 7.97 38.19 6.94
N HIS A 36 7.04 38.74 6.18
CA HIS A 36 6.29 39.93 6.59
C HIS A 36 5.48 39.69 7.87
N GLY A 37 4.81 38.56 7.97
CA GLY A 37 4.07 38.18 9.16
C GLY A 37 4.97 38.13 10.40
N MET A 38 6.12 37.45 10.31
CA MET A 38 7.08 37.33 11.37
C MET A 38 7.69 38.71 11.79
N GLN A 39 8.00 39.56 10.82
CA GLN A 39 8.49 40.92 11.08
C GLN A 39 7.44 41.78 11.81
N ARG A 40 6.16 41.67 11.41
CA ARG A 40 5.06 42.42 12.04
C ARG A 40 4.84 42.06 13.51
N ILE A 41 5.01 40.78 13.87
CA ILE A 41 4.93 40.35 15.29
C ILE A 41 6.24 40.50 16.06
N GLY A 42 7.27 41.06 15.45
CA GLY A 42 8.51 41.46 16.15
C GLY A 42 9.52 40.31 16.33
N TYR A 43 9.49 39.26 15.52
CA TYR A 43 10.53 38.23 15.58
C TYR A 43 11.90 38.79 15.31
N SER A 44 12.84 38.52 16.22
CA SER A 44 14.25 38.90 16.10
C SER A 44 15.02 37.81 15.38
N MET A 45 15.24 38.02 14.08
CA MET A 45 15.96 37.11 13.18
C MET A 45 16.94 37.88 12.31
N ASP A 46 18.00 37.20 11.85
CA ASP A 46 18.87 37.74 10.82
C ASP A 46 18.24 37.52 9.43
N TRP A 47 17.38 38.44 8.99
CA TRP A 47 16.64 38.41 7.73
C TRP A 47 17.53 38.44 6.47
N ARG A 48 18.83 38.53 6.60
CA ARG A 48 19.82 38.43 5.51
C ARG A 48 20.13 36.98 5.16
N ARG A 49 19.82 36.03 6.07
CA ARG A 49 20.07 34.61 5.94
C ARG A 49 18.77 33.87 5.66
N GLU A 50 18.34 33.92 4.45
CA GLU A 50 17.16 33.17 4.00
C GLU A 50 17.51 32.24 2.85
N PHE A 51 16.85 31.12 2.79
CA PHE A 51 16.93 30.19 1.67
C PHE A 51 15.61 29.42 1.56
N THR A 52 15.37 28.86 0.40
CA THR A 52 14.23 27.97 0.15
C THR A 52 14.73 26.60 -0.33
N THR A 53 13.90 25.59 -0.19
CA THR A 53 14.23 24.23 -0.69
C THR A 53 14.23 24.15 -2.21
N VAL A 54 13.73 25.16 -2.90
CA VAL A 54 13.76 25.29 -4.37
C VAL A 54 14.99 26.03 -4.88
N ASP A 55 15.86 26.54 -3.99
CA ASP A 55 17.07 27.25 -4.40
C ASP A 55 18.07 26.28 -5.07
N PRO A 56 18.75 26.73 -6.15
CA PRO A 56 19.74 25.89 -6.83
C PRO A 56 20.89 25.43 -5.95
N ILE A 57 21.29 26.24 -4.96
CA ILE A 57 22.34 25.89 -4.00
C ILE A 57 21.86 24.77 -3.08
N TYR A 58 20.60 24.81 -2.64
CA TYR A 58 20.01 23.78 -1.82
C TYR A 58 19.93 22.45 -2.59
N SER A 59 19.46 22.48 -3.84
CA SER A 59 19.42 21.30 -4.71
C SER A 59 20.79 20.65 -4.88
N LYS A 60 21.83 21.44 -5.12
CA LYS A 60 23.23 20.94 -5.21
C LYS A 60 23.71 20.32 -3.90
N PHE A 61 23.29 20.85 -2.76
CA PHE A 61 23.63 20.25 -1.47
C PHE A 61 22.96 18.89 -1.30
N ILE A 62 21.68 18.75 -1.67
CA ILE A 62 20.98 17.47 -1.62
C ILE A 62 21.61 16.44 -2.57
N GLU A 63 21.95 16.84 -3.81
CA GLU A 63 22.66 15.97 -4.77
C GLU A 63 23.99 15.47 -4.19
N TRP A 64 24.77 16.38 -3.58
CA TRP A 64 26.02 16.04 -2.92
C TRP A 64 25.82 15.08 -1.76
N GLN A 65 24.84 15.35 -0.88
CA GLN A 65 24.50 14.49 0.26
C GLN A 65 24.13 13.08 -0.21
N PHE A 66 23.23 13.00 -1.20
CA PHE A 66 22.81 11.73 -1.79
C PHE A 66 24.00 10.94 -2.36
N ALA A 67 24.86 11.60 -3.14
CA ALA A 67 26.07 10.99 -3.70
C ALA A 67 27.01 10.44 -2.61
N LYS A 68 27.17 11.20 -1.50
CA LYS A 68 27.99 10.78 -0.35
C LYS A 68 27.39 9.56 0.36
N LEU A 69 26.08 9.54 0.60
CA LEU A 69 25.40 8.41 1.24
C LEU A 69 25.49 7.16 0.36
N ARG A 70 25.29 7.31 -0.97
CA ARG A 70 25.44 6.24 -1.93
C ARG A 70 26.87 5.68 -1.96
N GLN A 71 27.88 6.55 -1.98
CA GLN A 71 29.28 6.16 -1.94
C GLN A 71 29.63 5.34 -0.69
N LYS A 72 29.00 5.65 0.44
CA LYS A 72 29.19 4.94 1.72
C LYS A 72 28.34 3.66 1.84
N GLY A 73 27.53 3.33 0.85
CA GLY A 73 26.66 2.14 0.87
C GLY A 73 25.43 2.25 1.79
N PHE A 74 25.07 3.46 2.21
CA PHE A 74 23.89 3.68 3.06
C PHE A 74 22.58 3.80 2.30
N ILE A 75 22.64 3.85 0.95
CA ILE A 75 21.46 3.90 0.10
C ILE A 75 21.40 2.59 -0.69
N THR A 76 20.30 1.88 -0.52
CA THR A 76 19.98 0.67 -1.28
C THR A 76 18.61 0.84 -1.94
N GLN A 77 18.39 0.11 -3.02
CA GLN A 77 17.07 0.01 -3.64
C GLN A 77 16.36 -1.22 -3.09
N GLY A 78 15.11 -1.08 -2.71
CA GLY A 78 14.30 -2.17 -2.17
C GLY A 78 12.81 -1.87 -2.32
N SER A 79 11.98 -2.89 -2.03
CA SER A 79 10.52 -2.76 -1.95
C SER A 79 10.10 -2.52 -0.51
N HIS A 80 9.16 -1.62 -0.30
CA HIS A 80 8.60 -1.32 1.00
C HIS A 80 7.08 -1.13 0.87
N PRO A 81 6.26 -1.74 1.75
CA PRO A 81 4.82 -1.48 1.79
C PRO A 81 4.55 -0.01 2.09
N VAL A 82 3.63 0.57 1.34
CA VAL A 82 3.19 1.96 1.55
C VAL A 82 1.66 2.01 1.55
N GLY A 83 1.09 2.97 2.26
CA GLY A 83 -0.33 3.29 2.13
C GLY A 83 -0.65 3.65 0.68
N TRP A 84 -1.78 3.20 0.17
CA TRP A 84 -2.20 3.42 -1.21
C TRP A 84 -3.64 3.90 -1.28
N CYS A 85 -3.88 4.99 -1.99
CA CYS A 85 -5.22 5.45 -2.27
C CYS A 85 -5.72 4.88 -3.61
N PRO A 86 -6.72 3.96 -3.62
CA PRO A 86 -7.21 3.37 -4.86
C PRO A 86 -7.96 4.37 -5.75
N SER A 87 -8.51 5.43 -5.15
CA SER A 87 -9.22 6.48 -5.89
C SER A 87 -8.28 7.42 -6.65
N CYS A 88 -7.14 7.78 -6.02
CA CYS A 88 -6.15 8.68 -6.61
C CYS A 88 -5.09 7.94 -7.43
N GLY A 89 -4.90 6.62 -7.19
CA GLY A 89 -3.84 5.84 -7.78
C GLY A 89 -2.43 6.24 -7.33
N ASN A 90 -2.32 6.79 -6.10
CA ASN A 90 -1.06 7.31 -5.56
C ASN A 90 -0.76 6.74 -4.17
N PRO A 91 0.53 6.62 -3.80
CA PRO A 91 0.91 6.36 -2.42
C PRO A 91 0.46 7.51 -1.52
N VAL A 92 0.06 7.18 -0.29
CA VAL A 92 -0.42 8.14 0.72
C VAL A 92 0.32 7.95 2.04
N GLY A 93 0.68 9.07 2.65
CA GLY A 93 1.19 9.14 4.02
C GLY A 93 0.13 9.69 4.98
N GLN A 94 0.53 9.88 6.23
CA GLN A 94 -0.34 10.41 7.29
C GLN A 94 -1.01 11.74 6.89
N HIS A 95 -0.24 12.67 6.32
CA HIS A 95 -0.73 14.01 5.97
C HIS A 95 -1.67 14.06 4.76
N ASP A 96 -1.78 12.95 4.01
CA ASP A 96 -2.67 12.84 2.85
C ASP A 96 -4.05 12.29 3.23
N THR A 97 -4.22 11.87 4.48
CA THR A 97 -5.47 11.28 4.97
C THR A 97 -6.33 12.30 5.71
N VAL A 98 -7.65 12.08 5.73
CA VAL A 98 -8.57 12.93 6.49
C VAL A 98 -8.31 12.74 7.99
N GLY A 99 -7.96 13.84 8.67
CA GLY A 99 -7.66 13.86 10.10
C GLY A 99 -6.28 13.33 10.46
N ASP A 100 -5.31 13.42 9.54
CA ASP A 100 -3.89 13.05 9.74
C ASP A 100 -3.70 11.63 10.31
N LYS A 101 -4.53 10.69 9.88
CA LYS A 101 -4.42 9.29 10.29
C LYS A 101 -3.32 8.60 9.51
N GLU A 102 -2.40 7.96 10.23
CA GLU A 102 -1.37 7.14 9.60
C GLU A 102 -2.00 5.90 8.96
N PRO A 103 -1.71 5.58 7.67
CA PRO A 103 -2.12 4.32 7.07
C PRO A 103 -1.49 3.15 7.84
N GLU A 104 -2.31 2.23 8.31
CA GLU A 104 -1.84 1.05 9.04
C GLU A 104 -1.37 -0.03 8.07
N ILE A 105 -0.24 -0.67 8.39
CA ILE A 105 0.24 -1.86 7.69
C ILE A 105 -0.16 -3.05 8.53
N GLU A 106 -1.02 -3.91 7.98
CA GLU A 106 -1.43 -5.14 8.63
C GLU A 106 -0.60 -6.31 8.12
N GLU A 107 -0.09 -7.14 9.05
CA GLU A 107 0.60 -8.38 8.74
C GLU A 107 -0.38 -9.56 8.83
N PHE A 108 -0.62 -10.22 7.70
CA PHE A 108 -1.42 -11.43 7.67
C PHE A 108 -0.56 -12.67 7.84
N THR A 109 -0.98 -13.54 8.76
CA THR A 109 -0.47 -14.92 8.83
C THR A 109 -1.16 -15.75 7.75
N VAL A 110 -0.39 -16.40 6.90
CA VAL A 110 -0.90 -17.29 5.86
C VAL A 110 -0.88 -18.73 6.33
N ILE A 111 -2.07 -19.31 6.50
CA ILE A 111 -2.25 -20.72 6.88
C ILE A 111 -2.30 -21.56 5.60
N LYS A 112 -1.38 -22.52 5.48
CA LYS A 112 -1.30 -23.42 4.33
C LYS A 112 -2.23 -24.62 4.54
N ILE A 113 -3.38 -24.59 3.86
CA ILE A 113 -4.39 -25.66 3.94
C ILE A 113 -4.27 -26.51 2.68
N ARG A 114 -4.32 -27.83 2.79
CA ARG A 114 -3.97 -28.73 1.71
C ARG A 114 -5.16 -29.53 1.18
N HIS A 115 -5.10 -29.75 -0.14
CA HIS A 115 -5.83 -30.78 -0.86
C HIS A 115 -4.79 -31.52 -1.70
N ASP A 116 -4.42 -32.73 -1.32
CA ASP A 116 -3.31 -33.48 -1.91
C ASP A 116 -2.00 -32.64 -1.92
N ASP A 117 -1.44 -32.39 -3.09
CA ASP A 117 -0.24 -31.57 -3.29
C ASP A 117 -0.53 -30.08 -3.51
N LEU A 118 -1.81 -29.68 -3.60
CA LEU A 118 -2.24 -28.30 -3.73
C LEU A 118 -2.39 -27.64 -2.36
N ILE A 119 -1.94 -26.39 -2.26
CA ILE A 119 -2.12 -25.54 -1.09
C ILE A 119 -3.12 -24.44 -1.41
N PHE A 120 -4.14 -24.31 -0.57
CA PHE A 120 -5.07 -23.19 -0.52
C PHE A 120 -4.68 -22.29 0.65
N PRO A 121 -3.89 -21.22 0.42
CA PRO A 121 -3.36 -20.39 1.50
C PRO A 121 -4.42 -19.41 1.98
N ALA A 122 -4.85 -19.50 3.23
CA ALA A 122 -5.80 -18.57 3.83
C ALA A 122 -5.06 -17.53 4.68
N GLY A 123 -5.22 -16.25 4.37
CA GLY A 123 -4.66 -15.16 5.16
C GLY A 123 -5.59 -14.78 6.32
N THR A 124 -5.01 -14.61 7.52
CA THR A 124 -5.76 -14.25 8.72
C THR A 124 -4.93 -13.37 9.64
N LEU A 125 -5.60 -12.46 10.37
CA LEU A 125 -5.02 -11.70 11.49
C LEU A 125 -5.08 -12.51 12.80
N ARG A 126 -5.83 -13.64 12.81
CA ARG A 126 -6.08 -14.46 14.01
C ARG A 126 -5.76 -15.94 13.73
N PRO A 127 -4.46 -16.28 13.64
CA PRO A 127 -4.02 -17.64 13.27
C PRO A 127 -4.52 -18.73 14.23
N GLU A 128 -4.80 -18.40 15.49
CA GLU A 128 -5.37 -19.31 16.48
C GLU A 128 -6.73 -19.88 16.06
N THR A 129 -7.44 -19.21 15.15
CA THR A 129 -8.75 -19.69 14.65
C THR A 129 -8.62 -20.93 13.76
N VAL A 130 -7.41 -21.35 13.40
CA VAL A 130 -7.16 -22.58 12.64
C VAL A 130 -7.80 -23.82 13.27
N TYR A 131 -7.89 -23.89 14.60
CA TYR A 131 -8.50 -25.03 15.30
C TYR A 131 -9.99 -25.22 15.03
N GLY A 132 -10.70 -24.13 14.67
CA GLY A 132 -12.15 -24.15 14.48
C GLY A 132 -12.60 -24.05 13.03
N ILE A 133 -11.74 -24.26 12.04
CA ILE A 133 -12.12 -24.13 10.63
C ILE A 133 -13.21 -25.15 10.29
N THR A 134 -14.32 -24.66 9.68
CA THR A 134 -15.42 -25.49 9.22
C THR A 134 -15.52 -25.60 7.70
N ASN A 135 -15.04 -24.58 6.99
CA ASN A 135 -15.03 -24.55 5.53
C ASN A 135 -14.10 -23.46 5.01
N MET A 136 -13.81 -23.53 3.72
CA MET A 136 -13.17 -22.44 2.99
C MET A 136 -14.17 -21.86 1.98
N TRP A 137 -14.12 -20.54 1.83
CA TRP A 137 -14.91 -19.83 0.82
C TRP A 137 -14.04 -19.44 -0.37
N ILE A 138 -14.59 -19.60 -1.56
CA ILE A 138 -13.98 -19.18 -2.82
C ILE A 138 -15.01 -18.45 -3.69
N ASN A 139 -14.60 -17.44 -4.43
CA ASN A 139 -15.47 -16.74 -5.36
C ASN A 139 -15.57 -17.57 -6.68
N PRO A 140 -16.75 -18.12 -7.01
CA PRO A 140 -16.90 -18.98 -8.19
C PRO A 140 -16.63 -18.28 -9.51
N ASP A 141 -16.85 -16.95 -9.56
CA ASP A 141 -16.79 -16.13 -10.78
C ASP A 141 -15.45 -15.39 -10.94
N ALA A 142 -14.53 -15.54 -9.97
CA ALA A 142 -13.20 -14.95 -10.04
C ALA A 142 -12.19 -15.93 -10.67
N VAL A 143 -11.12 -15.37 -11.22
CA VAL A 143 -10.00 -16.13 -11.78
C VAL A 143 -9.00 -16.48 -10.67
N TYR A 144 -8.66 -17.75 -10.58
CA TYR A 144 -7.63 -18.29 -9.71
C TYR A 144 -6.51 -18.90 -10.53
N VAL A 145 -5.32 -18.81 -10.02
CA VAL A 145 -4.14 -19.42 -10.64
C VAL A 145 -3.61 -20.55 -9.76
N GLU A 146 -3.25 -21.62 -10.40
CA GLU A 146 -2.34 -22.60 -9.84
C GLU A 146 -0.93 -22.12 -10.14
N ALA A 147 -0.13 -21.87 -9.11
CA ALA A 147 1.20 -21.30 -9.23
C ALA A 147 2.21 -22.05 -8.37
N ASN A 148 3.43 -22.14 -8.86
CA ASN A 148 4.57 -22.50 -8.02
C ASN A 148 5.02 -21.24 -7.27
N VAL A 149 4.87 -21.26 -5.95
CA VAL A 149 5.26 -20.17 -5.05
C VAL A 149 6.37 -20.67 -4.15
N ASP A 150 7.58 -20.20 -4.37
CA ASP A 150 8.78 -20.62 -3.62
C ASP A 150 8.98 -22.15 -3.56
N GLY A 151 8.59 -22.88 -4.61
CA GLY A 151 8.69 -24.34 -4.72
C GLY A 151 7.47 -25.13 -4.25
N GLU A 152 6.39 -24.47 -3.83
CA GLU A 152 5.12 -25.10 -3.44
C GLU A 152 4.01 -24.77 -4.45
N ARG A 153 3.08 -25.71 -4.66
CA ARG A 153 1.93 -25.51 -5.57
C ARG A 153 0.77 -24.86 -4.80
N TRP A 154 0.48 -23.61 -5.12
CA TRP A 154 -0.56 -22.82 -4.48
C TRP A 154 -1.71 -22.53 -5.44
N VAL A 155 -2.93 -22.46 -4.89
CA VAL A 155 -4.12 -21.95 -5.56
C VAL A 155 -4.49 -20.62 -4.91
N ILE A 156 -4.33 -19.53 -5.64
CA ILE A 156 -4.56 -18.15 -5.20
C ILE A 156 -5.29 -17.37 -6.29
N SER A 157 -5.90 -16.25 -5.96
CA SER A 157 -6.46 -15.38 -7.01
C SER A 157 -5.35 -14.82 -7.92
N ALA A 158 -5.69 -14.50 -9.16
CA ALA A 158 -4.74 -13.87 -10.09
C ALA A 158 -4.20 -12.55 -9.54
N GLU A 159 -5.03 -11.79 -8.85
CA GLU A 159 -4.65 -10.54 -8.18
C GLU A 159 -3.68 -10.80 -7.02
N ALA A 160 -3.88 -11.84 -6.24
CA ALA A 160 -2.96 -12.21 -5.16
C ALA A 160 -1.59 -12.64 -5.71
N ALA A 161 -1.54 -13.38 -6.82
CA ALA A 161 -0.29 -13.76 -7.47
C ALA A 161 0.55 -12.52 -7.83
N ASN A 162 -0.07 -11.50 -8.42
CA ASN A 162 0.59 -10.23 -8.71
C ASN A 162 1.14 -9.54 -7.47
N LYS A 163 0.36 -9.52 -6.36
CA LYS A 163 0.80 -8.92 -5.09
C LYS A 163 1.98 -9.66 -4.47
N PHE A 164 1.94 -10.98 -4.42
CA PHE A 164 3.06 -11.78 -3.90
C PHE A 164 4.32 -11.59 -4.73
N GLN A 165 4.20 -11.44 -6.04
CA GLN A 165 5.33 -11.14 -6.91
C GLN A 165 5.95 -9.77 -6.59
N LEU A 166 5.11 -8.75 -6.35
CA LEU A 166 5.58 -7.42 -5.90
C LEU A 166 6.26 -7.47 -4.53
N LEU A 167 5.85 -8.40 -3.65
CA LEU A 167 6.48 -8.66 -2.35
C LEU A 167 7.78 -9.49 -2.45
N GLY A 168 8.25 -9.77 -3.67
CA GLY A 168 9.52 -10.46 -3.91
C GLY A 168 9.47 -11.97 -3.80
N ARG A 169 8.24 -12.60 -3.81
CA ARG A 169 8.11 -14.05 -3.89
C ARG A 169 8.39 -14.54 -5.30
N ALA A 170 9.05 -15.69 -5.40
CA ALA A 170 9.21 -16.38 -6.68
C ALA A 170 7.90 -17.05 -7.07
N ILE A 171 7.23 -16.54 -8.10
CA ILE A 171 5.94 -17.04 -8.58
C ILE A 171 6.03 -17.40 -10.04
N GLU A 172 5.68 -18.65 -10.35
CA GLU A 172 5.52 -19.17 -11.71
C GLU A 172 4.09 -19.70 -11.86
N ILE A 173 3.29 -19.04 -12.70
CA ILE A 173 1.91 -19.47 -12.98
C ILE A 173 1.96 -20.73 -13.83
N ILE A 174 1.28 -21.79 -13.38
CA ILE A 174 1.21 -23.08 -14.06
C ILE A 174 -0.04 -23.12 -14.92
N ASP A 175 -1.19 -22.72 -14.35
CA ASP A 175 -2.48 -22.76 -15.05
C ASP A 175 -3.46 -21.76 -14.44
N GLU A 176 -4.56 -21.45 -15.17
CA GLU A 176 -5.60 -20.52 -14.74
C GLU A 176 -6.96 -21.21 -14.75
N TYR A 177 -7.79 -20.94 -13.75
CA TYR A 177 -9.10 -21.54 -13.57
C TYR A 177 -10.11 -20.57 -12.99
N MET A 178 -11.39 -20.78 -13.31
CA MET A 178 -12.47 -20.15 -12.57
C MET A 178 -12.60 -20.79 -11.18
N GLY A 179 -12.93 -19.98 -10.18
CA GLY A 179 -13.08 -20.46 -8.80
C GLY A 179 -14.08 -21.59 -8.64
N SER A 180 -15.08 -21.67 -9.54
CA SER A 180 -16.06 -22.75 -9.61
C SER A 180 -15.44 -24.14 -9.73
N LYS A 181 -14.24 -24.27 -10.30
CA LYS A 181 -13.51 -25.55 -10.41
C LYS A 181 -13.19 -26.19 -9.06
N PHE A 182 -12.95 -25.38 -8.05
CA PHE A 182 -12.47 -25.83 -6.75
C PHE A 182 -13.60 -26.10 -5.74
N ILE A 183 -14.84 -25.77 -6.09
CA ILE A 183 -16.00 -25.96 -5.22
C ILE A 183 -16.23 -27.45 -4.97
N GLY A 184 -16.45 -27.79 -3.69
CA GLY A 184 -16.69 -29.18 -3.25
C GLY A 184 -15.43 -30.00 -3.04
N LEU A 185 -14.23 -29.48 -3.30
CA LEU A 185 -12.99 -30.13 -2.87
C LEU A 185 -12.93 -30.20 -1.35
N THR A 186 -12.37 -31.28 -0.83
CA THR A 186 -12.16 -31.49 0.59
C THR A 186 -10.74 -31.05 0.95
N LEU A 187 -10.62 -30.17 1.92
CA LEU A 187 -9.35 -29.67 2.47
C LEU A 187 -9.07 -30.30 3.82
N THR A 188 -7.80 -30.43 4.16
CA THR A 188 -7.35 -30.96 5.46
C THR A 188 -6.81 -29.84 6.35
N ASN A 189 -7.34 -29.70 7.54
CA ASN A 189 -6.85 -28.77 8.54
C ASN A 189 -5.42 -29.16 8.95
N PRO A 190 -4.44 -28.27 8.83
CA PRO A 190 -3.02 -28.60 9.03
C PRO A 190 -2.67 -28.89 10.50
N VAL A 191 -3.54 -28.55 11.45
CA VAL A 191 -3.31 -28.74 12.89
C VAL A 191 -4.12 -29.88 13.45
N THR A 192 -5.42 -29.94 13.13
CA THR A 192 -6.34 -30.93 13.72
C THR A 192 -6.48 -32.20 12.87
N GLY A 193 -6.10 -32.15 11.60
CA GLY A 193 -6.36 -33.22 10.63
C GLY A 193 -7.83 -33.36 10.20
N ALA A 194 -8.71 -32.50 10.69
CA ALA A 194 -10.12 -32.51 10.31
C ALA A 194 -10.31 -32.11 8.84
N GLU A 195 -11.23 -32.78 8.17
CA GLU A 195 -11.59 -32.47 6.80
C GLU A 195 -12.77 -31.50 6.73
N PHE A 196 -12.74 -30.58 5.73
CA PHE A 196 -13.79 -29.60 5.50
C PHE A 196 -13.85 -29.20 4.02
N PRO A 197 -15.03 -28.76 3.51
CA PRO A 197 -15.23 -28.46 2.10
C PRO A 197 -14.81 -27.02 1.71
N ILE A 198 -14.57 -26.86 0.40
CA ILE A 198 -14.59 -25.54 -0.26
C ILE A 198 -16.02 -25.24 -0.71
N LEU A 199 -16.55 -24.08 -0.30
CA LEU A 199 -17.90 -23.61 -0.63
C LEU A 199 -17.85 -22.34 -1.47
N PRO A 200 -18.86 -22.10 -2.34
CA PRO A 200 -18.93 -20.88 -3.13
C PRO A 200 -19.38 -19.68 -2.31
N ALA A 201 -18.78 -18.52 -2.54
CA ALA A 201 -19.23 -17.27 -1.94
C ALA A 201 -18.84 -16.06 -2.80
N SER A 202 -19.83 -15.32 -3.27
CA SER A 202 -19.61 -14.08 -4.05
C SER A 202 -19.06 -12.92 -3.22
N PHE A 203 -19.12 -12.99 -1.89
CA PHE A 203 -18.53 -11.97 -1.00
C PHE A 203 -17.01 -12.07 -0.89
N VAL A 204 -16.40 -13.16 -1.34
CA VAL A 204 -14.93 -13.27 -1.35
C VAL A 204 -14.35 -12.30 -2.37
N ASP A 205 -13.62 -11.31 -1.89
CA ASP A 205 -12.91 -10.37 -2.73
C ASP A 205 -11.60 -11.01 -3.23
N PRO A 206 -11.45 -11.25 -4.54
CA PRO A 206 -10.21 -11.81 -5.08
C PRO A 206 -9.00 -10.89 -4.90
N GLN A 207 -9.23 -9.60 -4.63
CA GLN A 207 -8.15 -8.66 -4.32
C GLN A 207 -7.68 -8.74 -2.85
N ALA A 208 -8.45 -9.38 -1.97
CA ALA A 208 -8.10 -9.48 -0.56
C ALA A 208 -7.11 -10.62 -0.30
N VAL A 209 -5.97 -10.31 0.28
CA VAL A 209 -4.90 -11.22 0.73
C VAL A 209 -4.53 -12.31 -0.30
N THR A 210 -5.17 -13.48 -0.24
CA THR A 210 -4.91 -14.65 -1.11
C THR A 210 -6.08 -14.97 -2.06
N GLY A 211 -7.20 -14.26 -1.90
CA GLY A 211 -8.43 -14.51 -2.64
C GLY A 211 -9.24 -15.72 -2.15
N VAL A 212 -8.84 -16.38 -1.06
CA VAL A 212 -9.59 -17.42 -0.37
C VAL A 212 -9.79 -17.09 1.10
N VAL A 213 -10.90 -17.48 1.67
CA VAL A 213 -11.26 -17.14 3.06
C VAL A 213 -11.64 -18.40 3.83
N MET A 214 -10.93 -18.67 4.92
CA MET A 214 -11.34 -19.71 5.87
C MET A 214 -12.45 -19.21 6.80
N SER A 215 -13.39 -20.05 7.16
CA SER A 215 -14.49 -19.73 8.06
C SER A 215 -14.39 -20.48 9.37
N VAL A 216 -14.69 -19.75 10.44
CA VAL A 216 -14.76 -20.29 11.79
C VAL A 216 -16.10 -19.86 12.38
N PRO A 217 -16.90 -20.75 12.97
CA PRO A 217 -18.14 -20.35 13.63
C PRO A 217 -17.82 -19.43 14.81
N ALA A 218 -18.68 -18.44 15.02
CA ALA A 218 -18.60 -17.50 16.14
C ALA A 218 -19.02 -18.15 17.45
#